data_7f1253ed5d581ff2c703e2e0a72d37ee
#
_entry.id   7f1253ed5d581ff2c703e2e0a72d37ee
#
_cell.length_a   1.000
_cell.length_b   1.000
_cell.length_c   1.000
_cell.angle_alpha   90.00
_cell.angle_beta   90.00
_cell.angle_gamma   90.00
#
_symmetry.space_group_name_H-M   'P 1'
#
loop_
_entity.id
_entity.type
_entity.pdbx_description
1 polymer ?
#
loop_
_entity_poly.entity_id
_entity_poly.type
_entity_poly.pdbx_seq_one_letter_code
_entity_poly.pdbx_strand_id
1 'polypeptide(L)'
;MAEPAEPFTTKSDFAYATLREKILSGEFGPGEVLNQATLARTIGISTTPLREGLRRLKAEGLVELDAHRDARVAELTAEEARDLLELRGSLDPLAVALAAQRRTKADIQEIRAAARGLEPLPSNPAVDDLVAHRRFHAALYRASHNDLLIATLDGLWDKADRYRRLALEDVRGEEERERTATEHELLVEHVVAGDSDAAAAVMHRHVTASLGAKAAARLGVRPVATPRALS
;
A
#
# COMPACT_ATOMS: atom_id res chain seq x y z
N MET A 1 -4.46 12.74 -21.42
CA MET A 1 -5.26 13.80 -20.77
C MET A 1 -5.51 13.31 -19.36
N ALA A 2 -4.95 13.99 -18.36
CA ALA A 2 -5.22 13.68 -16.97
C ALA A 2 -6.70 13.94 -16.69
N GLU A 3 -7.38 12.98 -16.06
CA GLU A 3 -8.73 13.16 -15.53
C GLU A 3 -8.72 14.35 -14.56
N PRO A 4 -9.69 15.27 -14.62
CA PRO A 4 -9.75 16.36 -13.66
C PRO A 4 -9.94 15.75 -12.27
N ALA A 5 -9.03 16.07 -11.35
CA ALA A 5 -9.15 15.69 -9.95
C ALA A 5 -10.55 16.10 -9.43
N GLU A 6 -11.28 15.17 -8.83
CA GLU A 6 -12.59 15.50 -8.23
C GLU A 6 -12.42 16.65 -7.24
N PRO A 7 -13.27 17.68 -7.31
CA PRO A 7 -13.14 18.82 -6.42
C PRO A 7 -13.39 18.37 -4.99
N PHE A 8 -12.45 18.65 -4.07
CA PHE A 8 -12.61 18.38 -2.65
C PHE A 8 -13.91 19.03 -2.13
N THR A 9 -14.72 18.24 -1.47
CA THR A 9 -16.02 18.70 -0.93
C THR A 9 -15.86 19.69 0.22
N THR A 10 -14.76 19.58 0.99
CA THR A 10 -14.44 20.47 2.11
C THR A 10 -12.95 20.82 2.19
N LYS A 11 -12.63 21.90 2.94
CA LYS A 11 -11.24 22.25 3.23
C LYS A 11 -10.52 21.22 4.10
N SER A 12 -11.25 20.43 4.88
CA SER A 12 -10.67 19.32 5.65
C SER A 12 -10.35 18.12 4.76
N ASP A 13 -11.14 17.83 3.73
CA ASP A 13 -10.82 16.79 2.74
C ASP A 13 -9.58 17.18 1.93
N PHE A 14 -9.49 18.44 1.51
CA PHE A 14 -8.30 18.96 0.86
C PHE A 14 -7.06 18.84 1.74
N ALA A 15 -7.14 19.24 3.01
CA ALA A 15 -6.04 19.13 3.96
C ALA A 15 -5.61 17.67 4.13
N TYR A 16 -6.57 16.78 4.36
CA TYR A 16 -6.32 15.35 4.52
C TYR A 16 -5.62 14.77 3.28
N ALA A 17 -6.16 14.99 2.09
CA ALA A 17 -5.60 14.44 0.85
C ALA A 17 -4.18 14.97 0.58
N THR A 18 -3.98 16.29 0.72
CA THR A 18 -2.67 16.93 0.51
C THR A 18 -1.61 16.41 1.48
N LEU A 19 -1.94 16.30 2.77
CA LEU A 19 -0.97 15.81 3.76
C LEU A 19 -0.70 14.32 3.59
N ARG A 20 -1.73 13.54 3.27
CA ARG A 20 -1.60 12.11 3.00
C ARG A 20 -0.67 11.86 1.81
N GLU A 21 -0.85 12.59 0.72
CA GLU A 21 0.02 12.52 -0.44
C GLU A 21 1.47 12.83 -0.07
N LYS A 22 1.73 13.92 0.67
CA LYS A 22 3.07 14.32 1.10
C LYS A 22 3.75 13.28 2.01
N ILE A 23 2.99 12.61 2.88
CA ILE A 23 3.50 11.51 3.72
C ILE A 23 3.79 10.28 2.87
N LEU A 24 2.85 9.86 2.02
CA LEU A 24 3.02 8.66 1.20
C LEU A 24 4.06 8.85 0.08
N SER A 25 4.24 10.07 -0.43
CA SER A 25 5.31 10.40 -1.36
C SER A 25 6.69 10.50 -0.69
N GLY A 26 6.75 10.54 0.65
CA GLY A 26 7.99 10.71 1.41
C GLY A 26 8.51 12.15 1.45
N GLU A 27 7.74 13.13 0.96
CA GLU A 27 8.07 14.55 1.14
C GLU A 27 8.11 14.92 2.63
N PHE A 28 7.18 14.35 3.42
CA PHE A 28 7.26 14.34 4.87
C PHE A 28 7.77 12.98 5.33
N GLY A 29 9.00 12.97 5.86
CA GLY A 29 9.68 11.75 6.29
C GLY A 29 9.16 11.19 7.63
N PRO A 30 9.43 9.89 7.93
CA PRO A 30 9.12 9.30 9.22
C PRO A 30 9.75 10.09 10.37
N GLY A 31 8.99 10.34 11.44
CA GLY A 31 9.43 11.10 12.61
C GLY A 31 9.46 12.63 12.41
N GLU A 32 9.20 13.14 11.22
CA GLU A 32 9.21 14.59 10.93
C GLU A 32 8.12 15.32 11.72
N VAL A 33 8.49 16.44 12.32
CA VAL A 33 7.57 17.30 13.08
C VAL A 33 6.88 18.27 12.13
N LEU A 34 5.57 18.21 12.10
CA LEU A 34 4.70 19.01 11.26
C LEU A 34 4.08 20.16 12.07
N ASN A 35 4.66 21.36 11.98
CA ASN A 35 4.08 22.52 12.65
C ASN A 35 2.77 22.96 12.00
N GLN A 36 1.66 22.85 12.74
CA GLN A 36 0.31 23.08 12.22
C GLN A 36 0.09 24.49 11.69
N ALA A 37 0.66 25.50 12.34
CA ALA A 37 0.49 26.89 11.91
C ALA A 37 1.22 27.17 10.59
N THR A 38 2.41 26.60 10.43
CA THR A 38 3.19 26.70 9.19
C THR A 38 2.51 25.93 8.06
N LEU A 39 2.07 24.69 8.30
CA LEU A 39 1.36 23.88 7.31
C LEU A 39 0.07 24.58 6.83
N ALA A 40 -0.74 25.08 7.74
CA ALA A 40 -1.97 25.77 7.38
C ALA A 40 -1.72 26.96 6.44
N ARG A 41 -0.65 27.72 6.70
CA ARG A 41 -0.23 28.83 5.83
C ARG A 41 0.24 28.32 4.46
N THR A 42 1.07 27.28 4.44
CA THR A 42 1.65 26.71 3.21
C THR A 42 0.57 26.19 2.27
N ILE A 43 -0.45 25.51 2.80
CA ILE A 43 -1.52 24.94 1.97
C ILE A 43 -2.74 25.88 1.83
N GLY A 44 -2.68 27.09 2.40
CA GLY A 44 -3.69 28.15 2.18
C GLY A 44 -5.02 27.92 2.89
N ILE A 45 -5.04 27.27 4.07
CA ILE A 45 -6.24 27.03 4.86
C ILE A 45 -6.08 27.51 6.31
N SER A 46 -7.16 27.54 7.07
CA SER A 46 -7.10 27.78 8.52
C SER A 46 -6.72 26.51 9.30
N THR A 47 -6.30 26.67 10.55
CA THR A 47 -5.87 25.55 11.41
C THR A 47 -6.99 24.59 11.77
N THR A 48 -8.25 25.01 11.73
CA THR A 48 -9.40 24.14 12.07
C THR A 48 -9.55 22.99 11.07
N PRO A 49 -9.73 23.20 9.76
CA PRO A 49 -9.80 22.11 8.79
C PRO A 49 -8.49 21.31 8.70
N LEU A 50 -7.33 21.93 8.93
CA LEU A 50 -6.06 21.21 9.03
C LEU A 50 -6.09 20.18 10.17
N ARG A 51 -6.56 20.56 11.36
CA ARG A 51 -6.66 19.65 12.51
C ARG A 51 -7.61 18.49 12.26
N GLU A 52 -8.70 18.72 11.54
CA GLU A 52 -9.61 17.64 11.16
C GLU A 52 -8.93 16.65 10.21
N GLY A 53 -8.22 17.14 9.20
CA GLY A 53 -7.40 16.30 8.32
C GLY A 53 -6.35 15.49 9.09
N LEU A 54 -5.63 16.15 10.01
CA LEU A 54 -4.64 15.48 10.87
C LEU A 54 -5.26 14.43 11.80
N ARG A 55 -6.46 14.64 12.33
CA ARG A 55 -7.16 13.63 13.15
C ARG A 55 -7.50 12.39 12.34
N ARG A 56 -7.88 12.54 11.08
CA ARG A 56 -8.11 11.41 10.17
C ARG A 56 -6.81 10.64 9.93
N LEU A 57 -5.73 11.34 9.61
CA LEU A 57 -4.41 10.73 9.42
C LEU A 57 -3.91 10.03 10.71
N LYS A 58 -4.23 10.56 11.90
CA LYS A 58 -3.95 9.88 13.17
C LYS A 58 -4.76 8.59 13.29
N ALA A 59 -6.03 8.59 12.94
CA ALA A 59 -6.86 7.39 12.98
C ALA A 59 -6.34 6.29 12.04
N GLU A 60 -5.70 6.69 10.93
CA GLU A 60 -5.02 5.79 9.98
C GLU A 60 -3.60 5.38 10.44
N GLY A 61 -3.09 5.98 11.53
CA GLY A 61 -1.74 5.71 12.03
C GLY A 61 -0.61 6.31 11.19
N LEU A 62 -0.92 7.30 10.35
CA LEU A 62 0.07 8.00 9.51
C LEU A 62 0.75 9.16 10.25
N VAL A 63 0.09 9.73 11.25
CA VAL A 63 0.65 10.77 12.11
C VAL A 63 0.31 10.53 13.58
N GLU A 64 1.14 11.07 14.44
CA GLU A 64 0.89 11.22 15.87
C GLU A 64 0.56 12.68 16.16
N LEU A 65 -0.41 12.93 17.06
CA LEU A 65 -0.74 14.29 17.50
C LEU A 65 -0.25 14.50 18.92
N ASP A 66 0.64 15.45 19.09
CA ASP A 66 1.07 15.90 20.41
C ASP A 66 0.01 16.85 21.01
N ALA A 67 -0.07 16.86 22.35
CA ALA A 67 -0.96 17.74 23.11
C ALA A 67 -0.67 19.23 22.89
N HIS A 68 0.51 19.59 22.41
CA HIS A 68 1.02 20.96 22.35
C HIS A 68 1.07 21.62 20.95
N ARG A 69 0.25 21.19 19.99
CA ARG A 69 0.01 21.85 18.68
C ARG A 69 0.85 21.38 17.49
N ASP A 70 1.71 20.41 17.63
CA ASP A 70 2.43 19.85 16.50
C ASP A 70 1.90 18.44 16.17
N ALA A 71 2.04 18.04 14.92
CA ALA A 71 1.86 16.66 14.49
C ALA A 71 3.24 16.09 14.17
N ARG A 72 3.38 14.79 14.27
CA ARG A 72 4.59 14.08 13.83
C ARG A 72 4.19 12.98 12.87
N VAL A 73 4.91 12.84 11.78
CA VAL A 73 4.75 11.67 10.91
C VAL A 73 5.13 10.43 11.72
N ALA A 74 4.28 9.42 11.73
CA ALA A 74 4.54 8.20 12.48
C ALA A 74 5.87 7.56 12.05
N GLU A 75 6.65 7.08 13.00
CA GLU A 75 7.92 6.39 12.70
C GLU A 75 7.68 5.03 12.04
N LEU A 76 8.71 4.52 11.37
CA LEU A 76 8.73 3.15 10.87
C LEU A 76 9.39 2.26 11.92
N THR A 77 8.66 1.28 12.43
CA THR A 77 9.16 0.40 13.48
C THR A 77 9.24 -1.05 12.99
N ALA A 78 10.16 -1.82 13.57
CA ALA A 78 10.27 -3.25 13.29
C ALA A 78 9.01 -4.01 13.70
N GLU A 79 8.36 -3.59 14.77
CA GLU A 79 7.13 -4.22 15.28
C GLU A 79 5.98 -4.02 14.29
N GLU A 80 5.69 -2.79 13.85
CA GLU A 80 4.65 -2.53 12.85
C GLU A 80 4.95 -3.23 11.53
N ALA A 81 6.22 -3.26 11.10
CA ALA A 81 6.62 -3.96 9.88
C ALA A 81 6.32 -5.47 9.95
N ARG A 82 6.61 -6.11 11.09
CA ARG A 82 6.27 -7.52 11.32
C ARG A 82 4.76 -7.72 11.29
N ASP A 83 4.01 -6.93 12.04
CA ASP A 83 2.55 -7.06 12.14
C ASP A 83 1.87 -6.86 10.78
N LEU A 84 2.35 -5.92 9.97
CA LEU A 84 1.91 -5.72 8.58
C LEU A 84 2.18 -6.94 7.70
N LEU A 85 3.36 -7.55 7.81
CA LEU A 85 3.70 -8.75 7.05
C LEU A 85 2.82 -9.95 7.42
N GLU A 86 2.57 -10.15 8.71
CA GLU A 86 1.69 -11.22 9.21
C GLU A 86 0.25 -11.07 8.70
N LEU A 87 -0.31 -9.85 8.81
CA LEU A 87 -1.65 -9.54 8.33
C LEU A 87 -1.74 -9.70 6.80
N ARG A 88 -0.83 -9.10 6.06
CA ARG A 88 -0.83 -9.17 4.60
C ARG A 88 -0.54 -10.58 4.09
N GLY A 89 0.36 -11.31 4.76
CA GLY A 89 0.63 -12.71 4.45
C GLY A 89 -0.59 -13.63 4.59
N SER A 90 -1.59 -13.21 5.37
CA SER A 90 -2.86 -13.93 5.56
C SER A 90 -3.97 -13.40 4.65
N LEU A 91 -4.12 -12.09 4.56
CA LEU A 91 -5.25 -11.44 3.90
C LEU A 91 -5.08 -11.28 2.37
N ASP A 92 -3.88 -10.97 1.89
CA ASP A 92 -3.63 -10.83 0.45
C ASP A 92 -3.87 -12.16 -0.31
N PRO A 93 -3.37 -13.33 0.16
CA PRO A 93 -3.70 -14.62 -0.44
C PRO A 93 -5.19 -14.96 -0.40
N LEU A 94 -5.87 -14.67 0.71
CA LEU A 94 -7.31 -14.85 0.81
C LEU A 94 -8.06 -14.02 -0.23
N ALA A 95 -7.66 -12.77 -0.43
CA ALA A 95 -8.31 -11.88 -1.39
C ALA A 95 -8.21 -12.39 -2.82
N VAL A 96 -7.03 -12.85 -3.27
CA VAL A 96 -6.86 -13.39 -4.63
C VAL A 96 -7.51 -14.76 -4.80
N ALA A 97 -7.56 -15.60 -3.76
CA ALA A 97 -8.31 -16.85 -3.79
C ALA A 97 -9.81 -16.60 -4.00
N LEU A 98 -10.39 -15.66 -3.24
CA LEU A 98 -11.78 -15.23 -3.40
C LEU A 98 -12.01 -14.56 -4.77
N ALA A 99 -11.07 -13.76 -5.24
CA ALA A 99 -11.12 -13.18 -6.58
C ALA A 99 -11.19 -14.27 -7.65
N ALA A 100 -10.35 -15.29 -7.57
CA ALA A 100 -10.38 -16.43 -8.49
C ALA A 100 -11.73 -17.18 -8.49
N GLN A 101 -12.45 -17.19 -7.37
CA GLN A 101 -13.78 -17.82 -7.27
C GLN A 101 -14.92 -16.93 -7.76
N ARG A 102 -14.81 -15.60 -7.55
CA ARG A 102 -15.94 -14.66 -7.67
C ARG A 102 -15.84 -13.70 -8.86
N ARG A 103 -14.66 -13.61 -9.53
CA ARG A 103 -14.41 -12.66 -10.60
C ARG A 103 -15.48 -12.73 -11.70
N THR A 104 -15.92 -11.56 -12.12
CA THR A 104 -16.81 -11.36 -13.27
C THR A 104 -16.00 -11.14 -14.56
N LYS A 105 -16.67 -11.07 -15.69
CA LYS A 105 -16.02 -10.67 -16.96
C LYS A 105 -15.47 -9.25 -16.91
N ALA A 106 -16.13 -8.35 -16.18
CA ALA A 106 -15.69 -6.97 -16.00
C ALA A 106 -14.39 -6.92 -15.15
N ASP A 107 -14.34 -7.68 -14.06
CA ASP A 107 -13.13 -7.78 -13.23
C ASP A 107 -11.92 -8.30 -14.02
N ILE A 108 -12.12 -9.33 -14.85
CA ILE A 108 -11.06 -9.86 -15.72
C ILE A 108 -10.55 -8.78 -16.68
N GLN A 109 -11.43 -7.96 -17.25
CA GLN A 109 -11.03 -6.85 -18.12
C GLN A 109 -10.24 -5.80 -17.35
N GLU A 110 -10.66 -5.46 -16.14
CA GLU A 110 -9.99 -4.48 -15.29
C GLU A 110 -8.62 -4.98 -14.81
N ILE A 111 -8.51 -6.22 -14.35
CA ILE A 111 -7.24 -6.86 -13.96
C ILE A 111 -6.26 -6.85 -15.14
N ARG A 112 -6.69 -7.26 -16.31
CA ARG A 112 -5.84 -7.24 -17.52
C ARG A 112 -5.46 -5.82 -17.94
N ALA A 113 -6.37 -4.85 -17.77
CA ALA A 113 -6.09 -3.44 -18.05
C ALA A 113 -5.05 -2.87 -17.09
N ALA A 114 -5.13 -3.21 -15.81
CA ALA A 114 -4.18 -2.78 -14.79
C ALA A 114 -2.80 -3.47 -14.94
N ALA A 115 -2.78 -4.70 -15.46
CA ALA A 115 -1.53 -5.45 -15.71
C ALA A 115 -0.79 -5.00 -16.98
N ARG A 116 -1.50 -4.40 -17.96
CA ARG A 116 -0.87 -3.96 -19.21
C ARG A 116 0.17 -2.87 -18.98
N GLY A 117 1.44 -3.18 -19.32
CA GLY A 117 2.54 -2.24 -19.17
C GLY A 117 2.96 -2.00 -17.72
N LEU A 118 2.54 -2.87 -16.81
CA LEU A 118 3.02 -2.85 -15.44
C LEU A 118 4.46 -3.40 -15.40
N GLU A 119 5.40 -2.49 -15.25
CA GLU A 119 6.80 -2.85 -15.06
C GLU A 119 7.11 -3.10 -13.57
N PRO A 120 8.07 -4.01 -13.27
CA PRO A 120 8.56 -4.14 -11.91
C PRO A 120 9.16 -2.83 -11.42
N LEU A 121 8.79 -2.42 -10.21
CA LEU A 121 9.27 -1.15 -9.65
C LEU A 121 10.80 -1.05 -9.73
N PRO A 122 11.33 0.02 -10.34
CA PRO A 122 12.77 0.28 -10.34
C PRO A 122 13.26 0.68 -8.94
N SER A 123 14.56 0.85 -8.78
CA SER A 123 15.11 1.57 -7.63
C SER A 123 14.68 3.04 -7.74
N ASN A 124 14.21 3.61 -6.63
CA ASN A 124 13.70 4.99 -6.58
C ASN A 124 12.61 5.29 -7.64
N PRO A 125 11.46 4.58 -7.60
CA PRO A 125 10.40 4.70 -8.59
C PRO A 125 9.74 6.09 -8.58
N ALA A 126 9.24 6.50 -9.73
CA ALA A 126 8.36 7.66 -9.83
C ALA A 126 7.03 7.39 -9.11
N VAL A 127 6.30 8.46 -8.80
CA VAL A 127 4.97 8.34 -8.16
C VAL A 127 4.01 7.53 -9.04
N ASP A 128 4.06 7.73 -10.35
CA ASP A 128 3.21 7.01 -11.31
C ASP A 128 3.48 5.49 -11.29
N ASP A 129 4.72 5.06 -11.09
CA ASP A 129 5.05 3.62 -10.96
C ASP A 129 4.40 3.02 -9.71
N LEU A 130 4.43 3.75 -8.60
CA LEU A 130 3.78 3.32 -7.35
C LEU A 130 2.26 3.26 -7.48
N VAL A 131 1.67 4.26 -8.16
CA VAL A 131 0.23 4.31 -8.45
C VAL A 131 -0.18 3.14 -9.35
N ALA A 132 0.55 2.87 -10.43
CA ALA A 132 0.29 1.76 -11.33
C ALA A 132 0.35 0.41 -10.60
N HIS A 133 1.39 0.20 -9.79
CA HIS A 133 1.56 -1.01 -9.00
C HIS A 133 0.40 -1.20 -7.99
N ARG A 134 0.01 -0.14 -7.29
CA ARG A 134 -1.12 -0.18 -6.36
C ARG A 134 -2.43 -0.48 -7.08
N ARG A 135 -2.67 0.16 -8.25
CA ARG A 135 -3.86 -0.08 -9.07
C ARG A 135 -3.99 -1.54 -9.48
N PHE A 136 -2.89 -2.19 -9.84
CA PHE A 136 -2.87 -3.61 -10.20
C PHE A 136 -3.34 -4.50 -9.04
N HIS A 137 -2.75 -4.35 -7.87
CA HIS A 137 -3.13 -5.13 -6.70
C HIS A 137 -4.58 -4.84 -6.27
N ALA A 138 -5.01 -3.57 -6.32
CA ALA A 138 -6.38 -3.20 -6.02
C ALA A 138 -7.40 -3.85 -6.96
N ALA A 139 -7.08 -3.98 -8.25
CA ALA A 139 -7.95 -4.68 -9.21
C ALA A 139 -8.12 -6.16 -8.85
N LEU A 140 -7.04 -6.83 -8.42
CA LEU A 140 -7.10 -8.22 -7.92
C LEU A 140 -7.99 -8.33 -6.67
N TYR A 141 -7.82 -7.45 -5.69
CA TYR A 141 -8.58 -7.52 -4.42
C TYR A 141 -10.06 -7.19 -4.61
N ARG A 142 -10.40 -6.22 -5.46
CA ARG A 142 -11.78 -5.85 -5.76
C ARG A 142 -12.56 -7.00 -6.39
N ALA A 143 -11.90 -7.82 -7.21
CA ALA A 143 -12.51 -9.02 -7.78
C ALA A 143 -12.90 -10.09 -6.74
N SER A 144 -12.47 -9.94 -5.47
CA SER A 144 -12.93 -10.77 -4.36
C SER A 144 -14.39 -10.50 -3.97
N HIS A 145 -14.96 -9.34 -4.32
CA HIS A 145 -16.29 -8.88 -3.92
C HIS A 145 -16.55 -9.04 -2.41
N ASN A 146 -15.52 -8.78 -1.60
CA ASN A 146 -15.59 -8.79 -0.15
C ASN A 146 -15.21 -7.39 0.37
N ASP A 147 -16.21 -6.54 0.54
CA ASP A 147 -16.01 -5.12 0.86
C ASP A 147 -15.23 -4.90 2.17
N LEU A 148 -15.42 -5.77 3.19
CA LEU A 148 -14.68 -5.69 4.44
C LEU A 148 -13.20 -6.01 4.25
N LEU A 149 -12.90 -7.05 3.45
CA LEU A 149 -11.53 -7.43 3.14
C LEU A 149 -10.84 -6.34 2.29
N ILE A 150 -11.54 -5.80 1.29
CA ILE A 150 -11.04 -4.72 0.43
C ILE A 150 -10.69 -3.49 1.27
N ALA A 151 -11.63 -3.02 2.12
CA ALA A 151 -11.39 -1.85 2.98
C ALA A 151 -10.23 -2.08 3.96
N THR A 152 -10.10 -3.29 4.52
CA THR A 152 -8.98 -3.65 5.39
C THR A 152 -7.65 -3.61 4.64
N LEU A 153 -7.59 -4.21 3.45
CA LEU A 153 -6.38 -4.22 2.62
C LEU A 153 -5.98 -2.81 2.16
N ASP A 154 -6.93 -1.97 1.79
CA ASP A 154 -6.65 -0.57 1.40
C ASP A 154 -5.95 0.20 2.55
N GLY A 155 -6.41 0.02 3.79
CA GLY A 155 -5.77 0.62 4.97
C GLY A 155 -4.36 0.05 5.26
N LEU A 156 -4.17 -1.26 5.08
CA LEU A 156 -2.85 -1.89 5.22
C LEU A 156 -1.88 -1.44 4.11
N TRP A 157 -2.38 -1.20 2.89
CA TRP A 157 -1.57 -0.70 1.78
C TRP A 157 -0.99 0.68 2.06
N ASP A 158 -1.77 1.59 2.65
CA ASP A 158 -1.30 2.93 3.00
C ASP A 158 -0.10 2.89 3.96
N LYS A 159 -0.17 1.99 4.95
CA LYS A 159 0.96 1.75 5.85
C LYS A 159 2.11 1.07 5.14
N ALA A 160 1.84 0.01 4.38
CA ALA A 160 2.86 -0.77 3.68
C ALA A 160 3.64 0.06 2.64
N ASP A 161 3.02 1.03 1.99
CA ASP A 161 3.69 1.91 1.02
C ASP A 161 4.84 2.72 1.66
N ARG A 162 4.72 3.10 2.93
CA ARG A 162 5.79 3.78 3.66
C ARG A 162 7.00 2.86 3.88
N TYR A 163 6.76 1.58 4.25
CA TYR A 163 7.82 0.58 4.40
C TYR A 163 8.44 0.18 3.06
N ARG A 164 7.62 0.07 2.01
CA ARG A 164 8.11 -0.22 0.65
C ARG A 164 9.07 0.86 0.17
N ARG A 165 8.78 2.13 0.46
CA ARG A 165 9.65 3.26 0.11
C ARG A 165 11.03 3.12 0.76
N LEU A 166 11.10 2.73 2.04
CA LEU A 166 12.37 2.44 2.71
C LEU A 166 13.20 1.36 1.98
N ALA A 167 12.55 0.30 1.48
CA ALA A 167 13.24 -0.77 0.74
C ALA A 167 13.62 -0.36 -0.70
N LEU A 168 12.95 0.64 -1.27
CA LEU A 168 13.24 1.15 -2.63
C LEU A 168 14.43 2.10 -2.68
N GLU A 169 14.97 2.51 -1.54
CA GLU A 169 16.26 3.21 -1.46
C GLU A 169 17.44 2.29 -1.87
N ASP A 170 17.28 0.98 -1.72
CA ASP A 170 18.30 0.01 -2.09
C ASP A 170 18.21 -0.34 -3.58
N VAL A 171 19.36 -0.69 -4.18
CA VAL A 171 19.42 -1.12 -5.57
C VAL A 171 18.74 -2.49 -5.70
N ARG A 172 17.76 -2.58 -6.60
CA ARG A 172 17.09 -3.84 -6.91
C ARG A 172 17.81 -4.58 -8.03
N GLY A 173 18.15 -5.85 -7.77
CA GLY A 173 18.74 -6.73 -8.78
C GLY A 173 17.75 -7.07 -9.89
N GLU A 174 18.28 -7.37 -11.08
CA GLU A 174 17.49 -7.76 -12.24
C GLU A 174 16.67 -9.03 -11.96
N GLU A 175 17.30 -10.06 -11.39
CA GLU A 175 16.63 -11.32 -11.01
C GLU A 175 15.42 -11.11 -10.09
N GLU A 176 15.51 -10.16 -9.15
CA GLU A 176 14.39 -9.84 -8.27
C GLU A 176 13.25 -9.18 -9.03
N ARG A 177 13.57 -8.28 -9.95
CA ARG A 177 12.56 -7.61 -10.78
C ARG A 177 11.87 -8.59 -11.72
N GLU A 178 12.61 -9.46 -12.37
CA GLU A 178 12.09 -10.54 -13.23
C GLU A 178 11.18 -11.50 -12.46
N ARG A 179 11.61 -11.91 -11.26
CA ARG A 179 10.77 -12.73 -10.38
C ARG A 179 9.46 -12.03 -10.05
N THR A 180 9.50 -10.74 -9.70
CA THR A 180 8.29 -9.96 -9.39
C THR A 180 7.37 -9.84 -10.59
N ALA A 181 7.92 -9.63 -11.80
CA ALA A 181 7.13 -9.61 -13.05
C ALA A 181 6.42 -10.94 -13.27
N THR A 182 7.18 -12.05 -13.18
CA THR A 182 6.63 -13.40 -13.33
C THR A 182 5.52 -13.69 -12.31
N GLU A 183 5.69 -13.27 -11.05
CA GLU A 183 4.65 -13.43 -10.02
C GLU A 183 3.38 -12.64 -10.36
N HIS A 184 3.50 -11.42 -10.90
CA HIS A 184 2.35 -10.64 -11.35
C HIS A 184 1.61 -11.31 -12.53
N GLU A 185 2.34 -11.86 -13.50
CA GLU A 185 1.76 -12.60 -14.63
C GLU A 185 1.01 -13.84 -14.14
N LEU A 186 1.60 -14.64 -13.25
CA LEU A 186 0.98 -15.82 -12.66
C LEU A 186 -0.27 -15.47 -11.85
N LEU A 187 -0.27 -14.36 -11.11
CA LEU A 187 -1.47 -13.90 -10.40
C LEU A 187 -2.62 -13.62 -11.35
N VAL A 188 -2.36 -12.92 -12.47
CA VAL A 188 -3.37 -12.68 -13.50
C VAL A 188 -3.88 -14.01 -14.09
N GLU A 189 -2.98 -14.90 -14.46
CA GLU A 189 -3.30 -16.19 -15.04
C GLU A 189 -4.20 -17.01 -14.12
N HIS A 190 -3.79 -17.24 -12.87
CA HIS A 190 -4.53 -18.08 -11.94
C HIS A 190 -5.87 -17.46 -11.52
N VAL A 191 -5.93 -16.13 -11.28
CA VAL A 191 -7.20 -15.47 -10.99
C VAL A 191 -8.15 -15.57 -12.18
N VAL A 192 -7.68 -15.33 -13.41
CA VAL A 192 -8.52 -15.43 -14.62
C VAL A 192 -8.97 -16.87 -14.86
N ALA A 193 -8.09 -17.86 -14.66
CA ALA A 193 -8.43 -19.28 -14.79
C ALA A 193 -9.40 -19.78 -13.72
N GLY A 194 -9.45 -19.12 -12.54
CA GLY A 194 -10.27 -19.56 -11.41
C GLY A 194 -9.56 -20.53 -10.48
N ASP A 195 -8.25 -20.61 -10.59
CA ASP A 195 -7.42 -21.45 -9.74
C ASP A 195 -7.09 -20.70 -8.42
N SER A 196 -7.98 -20.87 -7.45
CA SER A 196 -7.90 -20.17 -6.16
C SER A 196 -6.67 -20.58 -5.34
N ASP A 197 -6.29 -21.85 -5.37
CA ASP A 197 -5.17 -22.36 -4.57
C ASP A 197 -3.84 -21.90 -5.14
N ALA A 198 -3.67 -21.96 -6.47
CA ALA A 198 -2.48 -21.46 -7.13
C ALA A 198 -2.34 -19.94 -6.99
N ALA A 199 -3.44 -19.17 -7.14
CA ALA A 199 -3.45 -17.73 -6.92
C ALA A 199 -3.00 -17.37 -5.49
N ALA A 200 -3.56 -18.04 -4.48
CA ALA A 200 -3.17 -17.85 -3.08
C ALA A 200 -1.70 -18.18 -2.83
N ALA A 201 -1.21 -19.30 -3.37
CA ALA A 201 0.18 -19.71 -3.21
C ALA A 201 1.18 -18.72 -3.85
N VAL A 202 0.86 -18.18 -5.04
CA VAL A 202 1.67 -17.14 -5.68
C VAL A 202 1.65 -15.86 -4.83
N MET A 203 0.48 -15.40 -4.40
CA MET A 203 0.37 -14.17 -3.60
C MET A 203 1.11 -14.29 -2.25
N HIS A 204 1.04 -15.44 -1.60
CA HIS A 204 1.78 -15.68 -0.36
C HIS A 204 3.30 -15.53 -0.57
N ARG A 205 3.86 -16.14 -1.62
CA ARG A 205 5.28 -15.97 -1.96
C ARG A 205 5.61 -14.52 -2.29
N HIS A 206 4.75 -13.87 -3.06
CA HIS A 206 4.90 -12.48 -3.46
C HIS A 206 4.98 -11.53 -2.25
N VAL A 207 4.09 -11.69 -1.27
CA VAL A 207 4.09 -10.86 -0.04
C VAL A 207 5.31 -11.14 0.82
N THR A 208 5.68 -12.42 1.01
CA THR A 208 6.81 -12.81 1.86
C THR A 208 8.18 -12.44 1.28
N ALA A 209 8.27 -12.25 -0.04
CA ALA A 209 9.47 -11.75 -0.73
C ALA A 209 9.37 -10.27 -1.14
N SER A 210 8.34 -9.56 -0.69
CA SER A 210 8.02 -8.19 -1.10
C SER A 210 9.03 -7.15 -0.58
N LEU A 211 8.91 -5.93 -1.11
CA LEU A 211 9.62 -4.76 -0.59
C LEU A 211 9.29 -4.50 0.89
N GLY A 212 8.06 -4.79 1.33
CA GLY A 212 7.68 -4.72 2.74
C GLY A 212 8.48 -5.70 3.60
N ALA A 213 8.69 -6.93 3.12
CA ALA A 213 9.53 -7.93 3.79
C ALA A 213 10.99 -7.49 3.87
N LYS A 214 11.53 -6.87 2.82
CA LYS A 214 12.87 -6.28 2.82
C LYS A 214 13.00 -5.14 3.82
N ALA A 215 12.03 -4.23 3.85
CA ALA A 215 12.01 -3.15 4.83
C ALA A 215 11.96 -3.69 6.26
N ALA A 216 11.15 -4.70 6.52
CA ALA A 216 11.09 -5.36 7.82
C ALA A 216 12.44 -5.98 8.21
N ALA A 217 13.10 -6.68 7.29
CA ALA A 217 14.44 -7.24 7.51
C ALA A 217 15.48 -6.13 7.80
N ARG A 218 15.43 -5.01 7.07
CA ARG A 218 16.29 -3.83 7.30
C ARG A 218 16.09 -3.23 8.69
N LEU A 219 14.86 -3.28 9.21
CA LEU A 219 14.53 -2.85 10.57
C LEU A 219 14.82 -3.91 11.64
N GLY A 220 15.38 -5.07 11.27
CA GLY A 220 15.79 -6.13 12.19
C GLY A 220 14.73 -7.21 12.45
N VAL A 221 13.63 -7.21 11.70
CA VAL A 221 12.64 -8.30 11.74
C VAL A 221 13.24 -9.57 11.13
N ARG A 222 13.28 -10.66 11.88
CA ARG A 222 13.65 -11.97 11.32
C ARG A 222 12.50 -12.51 10.47
N PRO A 223 12.80 -13.19 9.34
CA PRO A 223 11.76 -13.85 8.56
C PRO A 223 10.92 -14.77 9.46
N VAL A 224 9.61 -14.62 9.39
CA VAL A 224 8.70 -15.54 10.09
C VAL A 224 8.85 -16.91 9.43
N ALA A 225 9.25 -17.90 10.20
CA ALA A 225 9.28 -19.27 9.71
C ALA A 225 7.83 -19.65 9.34
N THR A 226 7.65 -20.13 8.11
CA THR A 226 6.34 -20.61 7.63
C THR A 226 5.74 -21.57 8.67
N PRO A 227 4.50 -21.35 9.15
CA PRO A 227 3.87 -22.31 10.03
C PRO A 227 3.87 -23.66 9.35
N ARG A 228 4.41 -24.69 10.02
CA ARG A 228 4.24 -26.07 9.54
C ARG A 228 2.76 -26.33 9.42
N ALA A 229 2.33 -26.76 8.24
CA ALA A 229 0.98 -27.24 8.05
C ALA A 229 0.65 -28.23 9.19
N LEU A 230 -0.40 -27.91 9.95
CA LEU A 230 -0.95 -28.85 10.92
C LEU A 230 -1.47 -30.03 10.09
N SER A 231 -0.74 -31.14 10.19
CA SER A 231 -1.10 -32.44 9.60
C SER A 231 -2.29 -33.05 10.32
#